data_e0493c2c1867309ce1e8415927af8ec2
#
_entry.id   e0493c2c1867309ce1e8415927af8ec2
#
_cell.length_a   1.000
_cell.length_b   1.000
_cell.length_c   1.000
_cell.angle_alpha   90.00
_cell.angle_beta   90.00
_cell.angle_gamma   90.00
#
_symmetry.space_group_name_H-M   'P 1'
#
loop_
_entity.id
_entity.type
_entity.pdbx_description
1 polymer ?
#
loop_
_entity_poly.entity_id
_entity_poly.type
_entity_poly.pdbx_seq_one_letter_code
_entity_poly.pdbx_strand_id
1 'polypeptide(L)'
;MEDKILFPKIGGFVHGGDYNPEQWLDRPDILEKDVEMMKKAGINSASLGIFSWSVYEPREGEFHFEWMESIIDRLYQNGIYTVLSTPSGARPAWLDEKYPEALRVDKTGLRAHHGGRHNHCMTSPVYREKVAILDRKLAERFGSHPGVILYHISNEFSGECFCPLCTRKFRTYLAEKYDHDIDKLNAAWWTRFWSHTYNNFEQIEPPFANGETSVMG
;
A
#
# COMPACT_ATOMS: atom_id res chain seq x y z
N MET A 1 -1.56 -5.76 -37.11
CA MET A 1 -2.01 -5.50 -35.72
C MET A 1 -2.21 -4.01 -35.63
N GLU A 2 -3.45 -3.55 -35.48
CA GLU A 2 -3.69 -2.13 -35.17
C GLU A 2 -3.05 -1.83 -33.81
N ASP A 3 -2.15 -0.84 -33.79
CA ASP A 3 -1.54 -0.36 -32.55
C ASP A 3 -2.65 0.21 -31.67
N LYS A 4 -3.07 -0.56 -30.66
CA LYS A 4 -4.02 -0.08 -29.64
C LYS A 4 -3.34 1.01 -28.82
N ILE A 5 -3.73 2.25 -29.05
CA ILE A 5 -3.31 3.38 -28.20
C ILE A 5 -3.90 3.13 -26.81
N LEU A 6 -3.06 2.80 -25.82
CA LEU A 6 -3.45 2.51 -24.45
C LEU A 6 -4.15 3.70 -23.78
N PHE A 7 -3.72 4.92 -24.09
CA PHE A 7 -4.26 6.16 -23.55
C PHE A 7 -4.68 7.12 -24.68
N PRO A 8 -5.83 6.88 -25.32
CA PRO A 8 -6.27 7.67 -26.47
C PRO A 8 -6.45 9.17 -26.17
N LYS A 9 -6.68 9.52 -24.90
CA LYS A 9 -6.79 10.92 -24.46
C LYS A 9 -5.46 11.68 -24.60
N ILE A 10 -4.30 10.99 -24.45
CA ILE A 10 -2.97 11.58 -24.56
C ILE A 10 -2.49 11.60 -26.00
N GLY A 11 -2.92 10.64 -26.81
CA GLY A 11 -2.60 10.58 -28.24
C GLY A 11 -1.16 10.26 -28.60
N GLY A 12 -0.34 9.83 -27.61
CA GLY A 12 1.08 9.58 -27.84
C GLY A 12 1.77 8.92 -26.65
N PHE A 13 3.07 9.17 -26.52
CA PHE A 13 3.88 8.68 -25.42
C PHE A 13 3.48 9.34 -24.09
N VAL A 14 3.25 8.54 -23.06
CA VAL A 14 2.97 9.02 -21.69
C VAL A 14 4.29 9.36 -21.00
N HIS A 15 4.46 10.62 -20.63
CA HIS A 15 5.68 11.14 -20.03
C HIS A 15 5.36 11.89 -18.75
N GLY A 16 5.98 11.48 -17.64
CA GLY A 16 5.81 12.11 -16.34
C GLY A 16 6.38 11.27 -15.21
N GLY A 17 5.97 11.58 -13.98
CA GLY A 17 6.43 10.90 -12.78
C GLY A 17 5.56 11.24 -11.59
N ASP A 18 6.06 10.91 -10.40
CA ASP A 18 5.38 11.20 -9.15
C ASP A 18 5.43 12.69 -8.85
N TYR A 19 4.29 13.21 -8.39
CA TYR A 19 4.14 14.59 -7.95
C TYR A 19 3.38 14.63 -6.63
N ASN A 20 3.95 15.28 -5.62
CA ASN A 20 3.44 15.32 -4.26
C ASN A 20 3.08 16.77 -3.85
N PRO A 21 2.02 17.35 -4.43
CA PRO A 21 1.62 18.75 -4.20
C PRO A 21 1.12 18.99 -2.77
N GLU A 22 0.74 17.93 -2.04
CA GLU A 22 0.30 18.03 -0.65
C GLU A 22 1.34 18.68 0.27
N GLN A 23 2.60 18.69 -0.13
CA GLN A 23 3.68 19.37 0.60
C GLN A 23 3.64 20.90 0.48
N TRP A 24 2.87 21.44 -0.48
CA TRP A 24 2.91 22.83 -0.90
C TRP A 24 1.54 23.49 -0.97
N LEU A 25 0.53 22.94 -0.28
CA LEU A 25 -0.86 23.44 -0.35
C LEU A 25 -1.01 24.87 0.17
N ASP A 26 -0.12 25.33 1.05
CA ASP A 26 -0.01 26.68 1.56
C ASP A 26 0.89 27.61 0.70
N ARG A 27 1.43 27.09 -0.41
CA ARG A 27 2.37 27.78 -1.29
C ARG A 27 1.88 27.75 -2.75
N PRO A 28 0.85 28.53 -3.09
CA PRO A 28 0.29 28.56 -4.46
C PRO A 28 1.33 28.97 -5.52
N ASP A 29 2.31 29.78 -5.13
CA ASP A 29 3.43 30.19 -6.00
C ASP A 29 4.27 28.97 -6.47
N ILE A 30 4.49 27.99 -5.60
CA ILE A 30 5.20 26.74 -5.94
C ILE A 30 4.34 25.91 -6.89
N LEU A 31 3.06 25.70 -6.56
CA LEU A 31 2.15 24.92 -7.40
C LEU A 31 2.00 25.50 -8.82
N GLU A 32 2.02 26.82 -8.96
CA GLU A 32 2.00 27.49 -10.27
C GLU A 32 3.31 27.25 -11.04
N LYS A 33 4.43 27.36 -10.34
CA LYS A 33 5.75 27.13 -10.92
C LYS A 33 5.97 25.70 -11.35
N ASP A 34 5.48 24.74 -10.58
CA ASP A 34 5.55 23.32 -10.90
C ASP A 34 4.85 23.02 -12.23
N VAL A 35 3.63 23.55 -12.43
CA VAL A 35 2.89 23.37 -13.69
C VAL A 35 3.64 24.02 -14.87
N GLU A 36 4.21 25.22 -14.69
CA GLU A 36 5.04 25.86 -15.71
C GLU A 36 6.24 24.98 -16.11
N MET A 37 6.92 24.41 -15.11
CA MET A 37 8.09 23.54 -15.35
C MET A 37 7.70 22.21 -15.98
N MET A 38 6.60 21.58 -15.55
CA MET A 38 6.07 20.37 -16.17
C MET A 38 5.78 20.58 -17.66
N LYS A 39 5.16 21.71 -18.01
CA LYS A 39 4.89 22.05 -19.42
C LYS A 39 6.18 22.23 -20.22
N LYS A 40 7.18 22.91 -19.66
CA LYS A 40 8.50 23.08 -20.29
C LYS A 40 9.22 21.75 -20.50
N ALA A 41 9.05 20.81 -19.58
CA ALA A 41 9.62 19.47 -19.66
C ALA A 41 8.84 18.52 -20.59
N GLY A 42 7.70 18.94 -21.14
CA GLY A 42 6.84 18.10 -21.97
C GLY A 42 6.11 17.02 -21.20
N ILE A 43 5.91 17.19 -19.90
CA ILE A 43 5.17 16.27 -19.05
C ILE A 43 3.68 16.35 -19.43
N ASN A 44 3.06 15.19 -19.63
CA ASN A 44 1.65 15.06 -19.97
C ASN A 44 0.87 14.14 -19.01
N SER A 45 1.57 13.57 -17.99
CA SER A 45 0.95 12.76 -16.94
C SER A 45 1.69 12.93 -15.61
N ALA A 46 0.97 12.89 -14.48
CA ALA A 46 1.54 12.93 -13.14
C ALA A 46 0.83 11.94 -12.22
N SER A 47 1.60 11.19 -11.43
CA SER A 47 1.06 10.34 -10.35
C SER A 47 0.85 11.18 -9.10
N LEU A 48 -0.38 11.22 -8.58
CA LEU A 48 -0.77 12.07 -7.47
C LEU A 48 -1.25 11.25 -6.27
N GLY A 49 -1.01 11.76 -5.07
CA GLY A 49 -1.62 11.28 -3.84
C GLY A 49 -1.05 9.98 -3.29
N ILE A 50 0.16 9.57 -3.68
CA ILE A 50 0.77 8.28 -3.34
C ILE A 50 0.87 8.05 -1.83
N PHE A 51 1.10 9.13 -1.06
CA PHE A 51 1.31 9.09 0.39
C PHE A 51 0.37 10.04 1.16
N SER A 52 -0.69 10.53 0.52
CA SER A 52 -1.51 11.63 1.02
C SER A 52 -2.65 11.22 1.95
N TRP A 53 -2.65 10.01 2.54
CA TRP A 53 -3.78 9.56 3.36
C TRP A 53 -4.12 10.54 4.49
N SER A 54 -3.12 11.04 5.23
CA SER A 54 -3.34 11.98 6.33
C SER A 54 -3.91 13.35 5.89
N VAL A 55 -3.72 13.72 4.62
CA VAL A 55 -4.28 14.94 4.04
C VAL A 55 -5.72 14.70 3.56
N TYR A 56 -6.00 13.52 3.01
CA TYR A 56 -7.36 13.11 2.67
C TYR A 56 -8.24 12.87 3.90
N GLU A 57 -7.67 12.26 4.94
CA GLU A 57 -8.37 11.87 6.15
C GLU A 57 -7.53 12.24 7.38
N PRO A 58 -7.52 13.53 7.79
CA PRO A 58 -6.73 14.00 8.95
C PRO A 58 -7.21 13.43 10.27
N ARG A 59 -8.47 13.06 10.36
CA ARG A 59 -9.08 12.31 11.48
C ARG A 59 -9.95 11.20 10.92
N GLU A 60 -10.11 10.12 11.66
CA GLU A 60 -10.91 8.98 11.24
C GLU A 60 -12.33 9.40 10.84
N GLY A 61 -12.68 9.14 9.59
CA GLY A 61 -13.99 9.43 9.02
C GLY A 61 -14.19 10.87 8.54
N GLU A 62 -13.20 11.76 8.73
CA GLU A 62 -13.24 13.14 8.25
C GLU A 62 -12.44 13.26 6.94
N PHE A 63 -13.14 13.42 5.81
CA PHE A 63 -12.53 13.37 4.49
C PHE A 63 -12.51 14.74 3.81
N HIS A 64 -11.36 15.12 3.24
CA HIS A 64 -11.11 16.35 2.52
C HIS A 64 -10.51 16.06 1.15
N PHE A 65 -11.28 16.22 0.08
CA PHE A 65 -10.86 15.91 -1.29
C PHE A 65 -10.69 17.15 -2.17
N GLU A 66 -11.15 18.31 -1.73
CA GLU A 66 -11.24 19.55 -2.51
C GLU A 66 -9.87 20.03 -2.99
N TRP A 67 -8.84 19.84 -2.16
CA TRP A 67 -7.47 20.19 -2.51
C TRP A 67 -6.96 19.37 -3.70
N MET A 68 -7.21 18.06 -3.70
CA MET A 68 -6.78 17.17 -4.79
C MET A 68 -7.57 17.45 -6.07
N GLU A 69 -8.87 17.71 -5.95
CA GLU A 69 -9.70 18.12 -7.10
C GLU A 69 -9.14 19.37 -7.77
N SER A 70 -8.81 20.40 -6.97
CA SER A 70 -8.19 21.63 -7.48
C SER A 70 -6.86 21.38 -8.20
N ILE A 71 -6.04 20.44 -7.70
CA ILE A 71 -4.77 20.06 -8.36
C ILE A 71 -5.04 19.31 -9.67
N ILE A 72 -5.94 18.33 -9.66
CA ILE A 72 -6.30 17.56 -10.87
C ILE A 72 -6.87 18.49 -11.95
N ASP A 73 -7.78 19.40 -11.58
CA ASP A 73 -8.34 20.38 -12.48
C ASP A 73 -7.27 21.27 -13.12
N ARG A 74 -6.36 21.78 -12.29
CA ARG A 74 -5.25 22.64 -12.74
C ARG A 74 -4.34 21.90 -13.72
N LEU A 75 -3.96 20.67 -13.42
CA LEU A 75 -3.14 19.85 -14.30
C LEU A 75 -3.87 19.57 -15.62
N TYR A 76 -5.14 19.15 -15.54
CA TYR A 76 -5.95 18.84 -16.70
C TYR A 76 -6.13 20.04 -17.64
N GLN A 77 -6.41 21.25 -17.10
CA GLN A 77 -6.47 22.50 -17.87
C GLN A 77 -5.16 22.84 -18.58
N ASN A 78 -4.04 22.30 -18.11
CA ASN A 78 -2.73 22.46 -18.71
C ASN A 78 -2.26 21.26 -19.57
N GLY A 79 -3.17 20.33 -19.89
CA GLY A 79 -2.89 19.15 -20.72
C GLY A 79 -2.12 18.06 -20.02
N ILE A 80 -2.07 18.07 -18.68
CA ILE A 80 -1.40 17.06 -17.87
C ILE A 80 -2.47 16.18 -17.21
N TYR A 81 -2.45 14.89 -17.51
CA TYR A 81 -3.39 13.91 -16.98
C TYR A 81 -2.90 13.31 -15.66
N THR A 82 -3.82 12.83 -14.87
CA THR A 82 -3.54 12.26 -13.54
C THR A 82 -3.61 10.74 -13.54
N VAL A 83 -2.58 10.11 -12.98
CA VAL A 83 -2.62 8.77 -12.42
C VAL A 83 -2.91 8.93 -10.92
N LEU A 84 -4.14 8.65 -10.51
CA LEU A 84 -4.54 8.85 -9.11
C LEU A 84 -4.13 7.66 -8.27
N SER A 85 -3.38 7.90 -7.21
CA SER A 85 -2.90 6.85 -6.32
C SER A 85 -3.86 6.60 -5.15
N THR A 86 -3.92 5.34 -4.70
CA THR A 86 -4.52 4.97 -3.43
C THR A 86 -3.42 4.96 -2.36
N PRO A 87 -3.47 5.84 -1.34
CA PRO A 87 -2.31 6.16 -0.50
C PRO A 87 -2.06 5.18 0.65
N SER A 88 -2.41 3.92 0.47
CA SER A 88 -2.39 2.91 1.52
C SER A 88 -0.99 2.56 2.06
N GLY A 89 0.07 2.94 1.33
CA GLY A 89 1.46 2.70 1.74
C GLY A 89 1.93 3.55 2.92
N ALA A 90 1.32 4.72 3.15
CA ALA A 90 1.68 5.64 4.25
C ALA A 90 0.42 5.99 5.05
N ARG A 91 0.34 5.50 6.28
CA ARG A 91 -0.84 5.64 7.14
C ARG A 91 -0.81 6.91 7.96
N PRO A 92 -1.98 7.48 8.28
CA PRO A 92 -2.08 8.59 9.21
C PRO A 92 -1.82 8.16 10.66
N ALA A 93 -1.35 9.10 11.49
CA ALA A 93 -0.99 8.84 12.87
C ALA A 93 -2.18 8.36 13.72
N TRP A 94 -3.38 8.87 13.47
CA TRP A 94 -4.59 8.47 14.19
C TRP A 94 -4.89 6.97 14.06
N LEU A 95 -4.53 6.35 12.91
CA LEU A 95 -4.75 4.92 12.69
C LEU A 95 -3.81 4.09 13.57
N ASP A 96 -2.55 4.49 13.68
CA ASP A 96 -1.56 3.80 14.49
C ASP A 96 -1.80 4.00 15.99
N GLU A 97 -2.29 5.18 16.39
CA GLU A 97 -2.67 5.47 17.77
C GLU A 97 -3.87 4.63 18.21
N LYS A 98 -4.93 4.61 17.39
CA LYS A 98 -6.19 3.95 17.73
C LYS A 98 -6.15 2.43 17.55
N TYR A 99 -5.35 1.95 16.60
CA TYR A 99 -5.28 0.55 16.17
C TYR A 99 -3.83 0.05 16.09
N PRO A 100 -3.08 0.05 17.21
CA PRO A 100 -1.66 -0.31 17.20
C PRO A 100 -1.39 -1.74 16.72
N GLU A 101 -2.39 -2.63 16.76
CA GLU A 101 -2.30 -3.98 16.20
C GLU A 101 -2.20 -4.01 14.68
N ALA A 102 -2.55 -2.90 14.00
CA ALA A 102 -2.34 -2.74 12.57
C ALA A 102 -0.87 -2.51 12.20
N LEU A 103 -0.04 -2.13 13.16
CA LEU A 103 1.41 -1.98 12.97
C LEU A 103 2.07 -3.35 12.79
N ARG A 104 3.03 -3.40 11.87
CA ARG A 104 3.82 -4.59 11.57
C ARG A 104 4.69 -5.01 12.75
N VAL A 105 4.89 -6.30 12.88
CA VAL A 105 5.91 -6.89 13.76
C VAL A 105 7.03 -7.43 12.88
N ASP A 106 8.25 -7.07 13.18
CA ASP A 106 9.42 -7.53 12.43
C ASP A 106 9.85 -8.95 12.82
N LYS A 107 10.87 -9.45 12.14
CA LYS A 107 11.41 -10.79 12.40
C LYS A 107 12.09 -10.97 13.76
N THR A 108 12.33 -9.90 14.52
CA THR A 108 12.83 -9.96 15.90
C THR A 108 11.71 -10.00 16.94
N GLY A 109 10.45 -9.90 16.50
CA GLY A 109 9.27 -9.87 17.34
C GLY A 109 8.89 -8.46 17.83
N LEU A 110 9.59 -7.42 17.37
CA LEU A 110 9.31 -6.05 17.77
C LEU A 110 8.25 -5.42 16.86
N ARG A 111 7.27 -4.77 17.48
CA ARG A 111 6.25 -4.01 16.77
C ARG A 111 6.82 -2.68 16.30
N ALA A 112 6.55 -2.33 15.05
CA ALA A 112 6.88 -1.03 14.49
C ALA A 112 6.13 0.11 15.22
N HIS A 113 6.70 1.30 15.14
CA HIS A 113 6.06 2.54 15.57
C HIS A 113 5.53 3.32 14.38
N HIS A 114 4.73 4.37 14.65
CA HIS A 114 4.32 5.32 13.62
C HIS A 114 5.55 5.98 12.98
N GLY A 115 5.48 6.22 11.66
CA GLY A 115 6.51 6.88 10.86
C GLY A 115 6.99 6.01 9.70
N GLY A 116 7.55 6.68 8.69
CA GLY A 116 7.91 6.02 7.45
C GLY A 116 6.72 5.45 6.69
N ARG A 117 6.98 4.46 5.83
CA ARG A 117 5.96 3.78 5.01
C ARG A 117 6.09 2.27 5.13
N HIS A 118 5.04 1.52 4.72
CA HIS A 118 5.01 0.05 4.72
C HIS A 118 5.27 -0.62 6.07
N ASN A 119 4.96 0.06 7.17
CA ASN A 119 5.09 -0.46 8.53
C ASN A 119 3.77 -1.03 9.09
N HIS A 120 2.85 -1.42 8.22
CA HIS A 120 1.55 -2.01 8.57
C HIS A 120 1.49 -3.51 8.27
N CYS A 121 0.58 -4.17 8.96
CA CYS A 121 0.26 -5.57 8.73
C CYS A 121 -0.80 -5.69 7.63
N MET A 122 -0.45 -6.26 6.48
CA MET A 122 -1.38 -6.51 5.36
C MET A 122 -2.53 -7.47 5.73
N THR A 123 -2.37 -8.25 6.80
CA THR A 123 -3.38 -9.20 7.30
C THR A 123 -4.35 -8.53 8.28
N SER A 124 -4.05 -7.32 8.78
CA SER A 124 -4.90 -6.61 9.74
C SER A 124 -6.28 -6.31 9.14
N PRO A 125 -7.39 -6.78 9.77
CA PRO A 125 -8.74 -6.49 9.31
C PRO A 125 -9.03 -4.98 9.32
N VAL A 126 -8.59 -4.29 10.38
CA VAL A 126 -8.79 -2.84 10.54
C VAL A 126 -8.09 -2.07 9.43
N TYR A 127 -6.80 -2.35 9.19
CA TYR A 127 -6.08 -1.71 8.08
C TYR A 127 -6.80 -1.90 6.75
N ARG A 128 -7.22 -3.12 6.44
CA ARG A 128 -7.93 -3.44 5.19
C ARG A 128 -9.28 -2.74 5.08
N GLU A 129 -10.02 -2.64 6.18
CA GLU A 129 -11.29 -1.91 6.23
C GLU A 129 -11.09 -0.42 5.93
N LYS A 130 -10.11 0.22 6.60
CA LYS A 130 -9.86 1.66 6.42
C LYS A 130 -9.35 1.97 5.01
N VAL A 131 -8.48 1.14 4.45
CA VAL A 131 -8.05 1.23 3.05
C VAL A 131 -9.25 1.13 2.12
N ALA A 132 -10.11 0.14 2.30
CA ALA A 132 -11.28 -0.05 1.44
C ALA A 132 -12.27 1.13 1.50
N ILE A 133 -12.42 1.76 2.66
CA ILE A 133 -13.26 2.97 2.82
C ILE A 133 -12.65 4.13 2.03
N LEU A 134 -11.36 4.40 2.23
CA LEU A 134 -10.67 5.50 1.53
C LEU A 134 -10.67 5.31 0.02
N ASP A 135 -10.28 4.12 -0.44
CA ASP A 135 -10.19 3.81 -1.88
C ASP A 135 -11.55 3.94 -2.57
N ARG A 136 -12.64 3.51 -1.90
CA ARG A 136 -13.99 3.70 -2.39
C ARG A 136 -14.34 5.18 -2.52
N LYS A 137 -14.05 5.98 -1.52
CA LYS A 137 -14.30 7.43 -1.54
C LYS A 137 -13.50 8.14 -2.64
N LEU A 138 -12.25 7.76 -2.84
CA LEU A 138 -11.43 8.27 -3.95
C LEU A 138 -12.05 7.90 -5.31
N ALA A 139 -12.51 6.66 -5.47
CA ALA A 139 -13.16 6.21 -6.69
C ALA A 139 -14.50 6.91 -6.93
N GLU A 140 -15.33 7.10 -5.90
CA GLU A 140 -16.60 7.82 -5.98
C GLU A 140 -16.38 9.29 -6.35
N ARG A 141 -15.37 9.94 -5.80
CA ARG A 141 -15.08 11.37 -6.05
C ARG A 141 -14.45 11.61 -7.42
N PHE A 142 -13.48 10.81 -7.80
CA PHE A 142 -12.61 11.09 -8.96
C PHE A 142 -12.79 10.12 -10.14
N GLY A 143 -13.54 9.04 -9.98
CA GLY A 143 -13.63 7.99 -11.00
C GLY A 143 -14.21 8.43 -12.34
N SER A 144 -15.03 9.50 -12.37
CA SER A 144 -15.56 10.10 -13.59
C SER A 144 -14.82 11.36 -14.04
N HIS A 145 -13.78 11.79 -13.32
CA HIS A 145 -13.07 13.03 -13.63
C HIS A 145 -12.31 12.89 -14.97
N PRO A 146 -12.49 13.80 -15.95
CA PRO A 146 -11.91 13.65 -17.29
C PRO A 146 -10.37 13.67 -17.29
N GLY A 147 -9.74 14.31 -16.28
CA GLY A 147 -8.31 14.36 -16.10
C GLY A 147 -7.70 13.09 -15.51
N VAL A 148 -8.49 12.22 -14.88
CA VAL A 148 -7.99 10.95 -14.33
C VAL A 148 -8.02 9.87 -15.41
N ILE A 149 -6.88 9.24 -15.66
CA ILE A 149 -6.72 8.24 -16.73
C ILE A 149 -6.39 6.84 -16.21
N LEU A 150 -5.87 6.73 -14.99
CA LEU A 150 -5.43 5.49 -14.38
C LEU A 150 -5.44 5.60 -12.87
N TYR A 151 -5.54 4.46 -12.18
CA TYR A 151 -5.28 4.35 -10.75
C TYR A 151 -3.95 3.65 -10.49
N HIS A 152 -3.13 4.22 -9.60
CA HIS A 152 -1.96 3.59 -9.03
C HIS A 152 -2.34 2.95 -7.69
N ILE A 153 -2.49 1.64 -7.68
CA ILE A 153 -2.98 0.92 -6.51
C ILE A 153 -1.86 0.73 -5.49
N SER A 154 -1.92 1.53 -4.39
CA SER A 154 -0.88 1.59 -3.37
C SER A 154 0.48 1.97 -3.96
N ASN A 155 1.57 1.59 -3.30
CA ASN A 155 2.93 1.76 -3.80
C ASN A 155 3.84 0.69 -3.20
N GLU A 156 4.69 0.07 -4.03
CA GLU A 156 5.80 -0.80 -3.62
C GLU A 156 5.44 -1.79 -2.50
N PHE A 157 4.39 -2.59 -2.67
CA PHE A 157 4.00 -3.59 -1.68
C PHE A 157 5.21 -4.41 -1.23
N SER A 158 5.56 -4.32 0.03
CA SER A 158 6.77 -4.93 0.56
C SER A 158 6.71 -5.24 2.05
N GLY A 159 7.68 -6.02 2.49
CA GLY A 159 7.91 -6.31 3.89
C GLY A 159 7.14 -7.52 4.42
N GLU A 160 7.73 -8.12 5.42
CA GLU A 160 7.21 -9.28 6.15
C GLU A 160 6.55 -8.82 7.45
N CYS A 161 5.62 -9.61 7.97
CA CYS A 161 5.01 -9.32 9.27
C CYS A 161 4.86 -10.60 10.09
N PHE A 162 5.40 -10.59 11.29
CA PHE A 162 5.44 -11.70 12.23
C PHE A 162 4.43 -11.53 13.39
N CYS A 163 3.40 -10.71 13.21
CA CYS A 163 2.39 -10.50 14.24
C CYS A 163 1.50 -11.76 14.42
N PRO A 164 0.75 -11.85 15.54
CA PRO A 164 -0.12 -13.01 15.80
C PRO A 164 -1.15 -13.29 14.70
N LEU A 165 -1.62 -12.26 13.96
CA LEU A 165 -2.53 -12.44 12.83
C LEU A 165 -1.83 -13.17 11.66
N CYS A 166 -0.62 -12.73 11.33
CA CYS A 166 0.20 -13.35 10.27
C CYS A 166 0.61 -14.77 10.66
N THR A 167 1.00 -15.00 11.92
CA THR A 167 1.33 -16.33 12.44
C THR A 167 0.15 -17.28 12.29
N ARG A 168 -1.06 -16.87 12.68
CA ARG A 168 -2.27 -17.69 12.48
C ARG A 168 -2.52 -18.01 11.01
N LYS A 169 -2.39 -17.02 10.12
CA LYS A 169 -2.56 -17.24 8.67
C LYS A 169 -1.50 -18.17 8.10
N PHE A 170 -0.28 -18.07 8.57
CA PHE A 170 0.80 -18.99 8.18
C PHE A 170 0.49 -20.43 8.60
N ARG A 171 0.04 -20.64 9.83
CA ARG A 171 -0.38 -21.96 10.33
C ARG A 171 -1.56 -22.55 9.55
N THR A 172 -2.56 -21.70 9.26
CA THR A 172 -3.71 -22.11 8.41
C THR A 172 -3.23 -22.57 7.02
N TYR A 173 -2.36 -21.76 6.38
CA TYR A 173 -1.78 -22.12 5.09
C TYR A 173 -1.03 -23.45 5.13
N LEU A 174 -0.23 -23.68 6.18
CA LEU A 174 0.49 -24.95 6.34
C LEU A 174 -0.47 -26.12 6.56
N ALA A 175 -1.49 -25.95 7.39
CA ALA A 175 -2.50 -26.99 7.61
C ALA A 175 -3.19 -27.37 6.30
N GLU A 176 -3.63 -26.40 5.51
CA GLU A 176 -4.23 -26.64 4.19
C GLU A 176 -3.24 -27.30 3.22
N LYS A 177 -1.99 -26.83 3.18
CA LYS A 177 -0.94 -27.37 2.29
C LYS A 177 -0.60 -28.83 2.57
N TYR A 178 -0.71 -29.26 3.82
CA TYR A 178 -0.41 -30.62 4.25
C TYR A 178 -1.66 -31.44 4.62
N ASP A 179 -2.82 -31.08 4.07
CA ASP A 179 -4.10 -31.81 4.26
C ASP A 179 -4.50 -31.95 5.74
N HIS A 180 -4.17 -30.98 6.59
CA HIS A 180 -4.37 -31.02 8.05
C HIS A 180 -3.65 -32.19 8.75
N ASP A 181 -2.66 -32.79 8.11
CA ASP A 181 -1.87 -33.90 8.61
C ASP A 181 -0.48 -33.42 9.02
N ILE A 182 -0.24 -33.32 10.33
CA ILE A 182 1.03 -32.84 10.89
C ILE A 182 2.21 -33.77 10.57
N ASP A 183 1.95 -35.06 10.40
CA ASP A 183 2.97 -36.04 10.07
C ASP A 183 3.48 -35.86 8.64
N LYS A 184 2.62 -35.45 7.70
CA LYS A 184 3.03 -35.05 6.34
C LYS A 184 3.96 -33.86 6.37
N LEU A 185 3.65 -32.84 7.18
CA LEU A 185 4.53 -31.69 7.36
C LEU A 185 5.87 -32.12 7.96
N ASN A 186 5.85 -32.87 9.06
CA ASN A 186 7.05 -33.36 9.72
C ASN A 186 7.95 -34.17 8.77
N ALA A 187 7.35 -35.02 7.93
CA ALA A 187 8.09 -35.79 6.92
C ALA A 187 8.69 -34.87 5.84
N ALA A 188 7.93 -33.90 5.34
CA ALA A 188 8.39 -32.97 4.31
C ALA A 188 9.50 -32.03 4.80
N TRP A 189 9.42 -31.58 6.03
CA TRP A 189 10.41 -30.66 6.63
C TRP A 189 11.55 -31.39 7.32
N TRP A 190 11.54 -32.72 7.40
CA TRP A 190 12.58 -33.52 8.04
C TRP A 190 12.83 -33.15 9.51
N THR A 191 11.74 -32.93 10.28
CA THR A 191 11.77 -32.32 11.61
C THR A 191 12.35 -33.17 12.74
N ARG A 192 12.72 -34.41 12.49
CA ARG A 192 13.26 -35.33 13.53
C ARG A 192 14.62 -34.86 14.08
N PHE A 193 15.39 -34.16 13.27
CA PHE A 193 16.69 -33.66 13.69
C PHE A 193 16.52 -32.48 14.66
N TRP A 194 17.35 -32.39 15.66
CA TRP A 194 17.31 -31.42 16.77
C TRP A 194 15.98 -31.33 17.51
N SER A 195 15.19 -32.40 17.52
CA SER A 195 13.90 -32.44 18.20
C SER A 195 12.88 -31.42 17.69
N HIS A 196 12.89 -31.13 16.39
CA HIS A 196 11.96 -30.16 15.77
C HIS A 196 10.60 -30.77 15.40
N THR A 197 10.32 -32.03 15.74
CA THR A 197 9.04 -32.67 15.41
C THR A 197 7.88 -31.99 16.09
N TYR A 198 6.90 -31.57 15.31
CA TYR A 198 5.68 -30.91 15.77
C TYR A 198 4.56 -31.94 16.04
N ASN A 199 3.76 -31.72 17.09
CA ASN A 199 2.58 -32.52 17.40
C ASN A 199 1.29 -31.92 16.84
N ASN A 200 1.29 -30.64 16.53
CA ASN A 200 0.17 -29.93 15.92
C ASN A 200 0.69 -28.64 15.24
N PHE A 201 -0.16 -28.03 14.40
CA PHE A 201 0.19 -26.82 13.66
C PHE A 201 0.35 -25.58 14.56
N GLU A 202 -0.23 -25.55 15.77
CA GLU A 202 -0.12 -24.42 16.70
C GLU A 202 1.29 -24.27 17.29
N GLN A 203 2.11 -25.31 17.25
CA GLN A 203 3.50 -25.26 17.67
C GLN A 203 4.43 -24.60 16.65
N ILE A 204 3.97 -24.45 15.41
CA ILE A 204 4.79 -23.91 14.33
C ILE A 204 4.82 -22.39 14.46
N GLU A 205 6.01 -21.81 14.42
CA GLU A 205 6.22 -20.37 14.36
C GLU A 205 6.80 -19.97 13.00
N PRO A 206 6.54 -18.72 12.55
CA PRO A 206 7.25 -18.17 11.40
C PRO A 206 8.74 -18.05 11.73
N PRO A 207 9.62 -17.92 10.71
CA PRO A 207 11.06 -17.91 10.89
C PRO A 207 11.56 -16.60 11.53
N PHE A 208 11.36 -16.46 12.84
CA PHE A 208 11.89 -15.35 13.62
C PHE A 208 13.42 -15.34 13.61
N ALA A 209 14.02 -14.12 13.70
CA ALA A 209 15.48 -13.96 13.68
C ALA A 209 16.21 -14.63 14.86
N ASN A 210 15.51 -14.84 15.97
CA ASN A 210 16.01 -15.49 17.19
C ASN A 210 15.47 -16.92 17.37
N GLY A 211 14.89 -17.47 16.34
CA GLY A 211 14.37 -18.84 16.28
C GLY A 211 14.95 -19.59 15.08
N GLU A 212 14.14 -20.49 14.49
CA GLU A 212 14.52 -21.18 13.26
C GLU A 212 14.45 -20.23 12.07
N THR A 213 15.59 -19.82 11.54
CA THR A 213 15.68 -18.86 10.44
C THR A 213 15.85 -19.51 9.06
N SER A 214 16.18 -20.81 9.06
CA SER A 214 16.32 -21.59 7.83
C SER A 214 15.23 -22.66 7.77
N VAL A 215 14.33 -22.55 6.82
CA VAL A 215 13.55 -23.72 6.42
C VAL A 215 14.53 -24.64 5.71
N MET A 216 14.93 -25.71 6.39
CA MET A 216 15.66 -26.77 5.71
C MET A 216 14.70 -27.48 4.79
N GLY A 217 14.70 -27.08 3.53
CA GLY A 217 13.91 -27.68 2.48
C GLY A 217 14.67 -27.74 1.21
#